data_01668f7e1e91213bcb59a70b5bb7db60
#
_entry.id   01668f7e1e91213bcb59a70b5bb7db60
#
_cell.length_a   1.000
_cell.length_b   1.000
_cell.length_c   1.000
_cell.angle_alpha   90.00
_cell.angle_beta   90.00
_cell.angle_gamma   90.00
#
_symmetry.space_group_name_H-M   'P 1'
#
loop_
_entity.id
_entity.type
_entity.pdbx_description
1 polymer ?
#
loop_
_entity_poly.entity_id
_entity_poly.type
_entity_poly.pdbx_seq_one_letter_code
_entity_poly.pdbx_strand_id
1 'polypeptide(L)'
;VVAAAESYLSLAGGTDAVSVLHPDVCGGSVDGLLAVHSLSKSSNLAGYRAGFVTGDPALVAALLEVRKHAGMMVPRPVQAAMEAAASDDTHVAEQAAVYARRRAVLRPALEAAGLTIEHSEAGLYLWATAGRPSRLTVRELATQGVLVAPGDFYGPAGAQHVRVALTASDERIAAAAARLGRA
;
A
#
# COMPACT_ATOMS: atom_id res chain seq x y z
N VAL A 1 -14.73 0.32 19.73
CA VAL A 1 -13.34 0.09 19.32
C VAL A 1 -13.21 0.31 17.84
N VAL A 2 -12.22 1.10 17.43
CA VAL A 2 -11.84 1.32 16.01
C VAL A 2 -10.44 0.74 15.81
N ALA A 3 -10.26 -0.10 14.78
CA ALA A 3 -8.96 -0.60 14.38
C ALA A 3 -8.64 -0.11 12.96
N ALA A 4 -7.69 0.81 12.84
CA ALA A 4 -7.23 1.37 11.57
C ALA A 4 -6.07 0.55 11.00
N ALA A 5 -6.16 0.11 9.75
CA ALA A 5 -5.08 -0.57 9.05
C ALA A 5 -4.17 0.47 8.37
N GLU A 6 -3.02 0.75 8.97
CA GLU A 6 -2.10 1.82 8.54
C GLU A 6 -0.85 1.30 7.81
N SER A 7 -1.00 0.17 7.11
CA SER A 7 0.13 -0.51 6.44
C SER A 7 0.79 0.28 5.30
N TYR A 8 0.17 1.37 4.84
CA TYR A 8 0.66 2.22 3.75
C TYR A 8 0.94 3.66 4.18
N LEU A 9 0.69 4.01 5.45
CA LEU A 9 0.81 5.38 5.95
C LEU A 9 2.19 5.99 5.67
N SER A 10 3.24 5.25 5.92
CA SER A 10 4.63 5.67 5.68
C SER A 10 4.99 5.87 4.18
N LEU A 11 4.14 5.40 3.26
CA LEU A 11 4.30 5.57 1.82
C LEU A 11 3.34 6.62 1.25
N ALA A 12 2.79 7.49 2.10
CA ALA A 12 1.83 8.53 1.71
C ALA A 12 2.42 9.62 0.79
N GLY A 13 3.74 9.73 0.71
CA GLY A 13 4.41 10.49 -0.36
C GLY A 13 4.13 11.99 -0.37
N GLY A 14 3.95 12.61 0.82
CA GLY A 14 3.65 14.05 0.95
C GLY A 14 2.17 14.39 0.90
N THR A 15 1.27 13.40 0.98
CA THR A 15 -0.15 13.63 1.25
C THR A 15 -0.36 13.92 2.74
N ASP A 16 -1.49 14.56 3.09
CA ASP A 16 -1.89 14.85 4.47
C ASP A 16 -2.41 13.60 5.21
N ALA A 17 -1.93 12.41 4.83
CA ALA A 17 -2.31 11.16 5.45
C ALA A 17 -1.74 11.09 6.87
N VAL A 18 -2.61 11.00 7.86
CA VAL A 18 -2.26 10.93 9.28
C VAL A 18 -2.79 9.66 9.91
N SER A 19 -2.13 9.22 10.98
CA SER A 19 -2.60 8.09 11.79
C SER A 19 -3.93 8.38 12.48
N VAL A 20 -4.75 7.36 12.72
CA VAL A 20 -5.92 7.46 13.58
C VAL A 20 -5.55 7.91 15.01
N LEU A 21 -4.29 7.71 15.41
CA LEU A 21 -3.76 8.12 16.71
C LEU A 21 -3.20 9.55 16.73
N HIS A 22 -3.22 10.27 15.57
CA HIS A 22 -2.77 11.65 15.54
C HIS A 22 -3.71 12.54 16.38
N PRO A 23 -3.20 13.48 17.19
CA PRO A 23 -4.03 14.30 18.08
C PRO A 23 -5.19 15.02 17.37
N ASP A 24 -4.97 15.50 16.14
CA ASP A 24 -6.01 16.18 15.35
C ASP A 24 -7.12 15.22 14.87
N VAL A 25 -6.88 13.91 14.89
CA VAL A 25 -7.85 12.89 14.51
C VAL A 25 -8.54 12.31 15.73
N CYS A 26 -7.77 11.97 16.78
CA CYS A 26 -8.30 11.32 17.99
C CYS A 26 -8.73 12.32 19.10
N GLY A 27 -8.56 13.62 18.88
CA GLY A 27 -8.89 14.62 19.90
C GLY A 27 -8.02 14.55 21.15
N GLY A 28 -6.84 13.93 21.06
CA GLY A 28 -5.90 13.76 22.17
C GLY A 28 -6.16 12.55 23.07
N SER A 29 -7.23 11.75 22.82
CA SER A 29 -7.46 10.47 23.51
C SER A 29 -7.36 9.31 22.52
N VAL A 30 -6.62 8.27 22.92
CA VAL A 30 -6.52 7.01 22.17
C VAL A 30 -7.46 5.93 22.67
N ASP A 31 -8.37 6.25 23.59
CA ASP A 31 -9.32 5.31 24.16
C ASP A 31 -10.18 4.64 23.08
N GLY A 32 -10.16 3.34 23.04
CA GLY A 32 -10.88 2.55 22.05
C GLY A 32 -10.28 2.56 20.64
N LEU A 33 -9.08 3.14 20.44
CA LEU A 33 -8.40 3.22 19.14
C LEU A 33 -7.20 2.28 19.07
N LEU A 34 -7.08 1.59 17.94
CA LEU A 34 -5.91 0.77 17.59
C LEU A 34 -5.44 1.12 16.17
N ALA A 35 -4.16 1.36 16.01
CA ALA A 35 -3.49 1.43 14.71
C ALA A 35 -2.72 0.13 14.46
N VAL A 36 -2.96 -0.49 13.31
CA VAL A 36 -2.33 -1.75 12.91
C VAL A 36 -1.31 -1.45 11.81
N HIS A 37 -0.05 -1.64 12.11
CA HIS A 37 1.08 -1.35 11.24
C HIS A 37 1.70 -2.60 10.65
N SER A 38 2.30 -2.47 9.47
CA SER A 38 3.03 -3.54 8.81
C SER A 38 4.29 -3.00 8.14
N LEU A 39 5.41 -3.67 8.35
CA LEU A 39 6.68 -3.36 7.68
C LEU A 39 6.81 -4.05 6.30
N SER A 40 5.77 -4.77 5.87
CA SER A 40 5.75 -5.48 4.59
C SER A 40 5.94 -4.56 3.38
N LYS A 41 5.45 -3.31 3.46
CA LYS A 41 5.46 -2.36 2.34
C LYS A 41 6.46 -1.23 2.54
N SER A 42 6.57 -0.70 3.75
CA SER A 42 7.51 0.36 4.08
C SER A 42 8.96 -0.12 4.04
N SER A 43 9.23 -1.34 4.49
CA SER A 43 10.59 -1.86 4.73
C SER A 43 10.88 -3.16 3.98
N ASN A 44 10.06 -3.54 2.99
CA ASN A 44 10.23 -4.77 2.20
C ASN A 44 10.32 -6.06 3.05
N LEU A 45 9.70 -6.08 4.23
CA LEU A 45 9.73 -7.21 5.16
C LEU A 45 8.50 -8.14 5.04
N ALA A 46 7.87 -8.22 3.86
CA ALA A 46 6.69 -9.04 3.64
C ALA A 46 6.92 -10.53 3.95
N GLY A 47 8.10 -11.08 3.65
CA GLY A 47 8.47 -12.45 3.94
C GLY A 47 8.60 -12.78 5.42
N TYR A 48 8.86 -11.79 6.26
CA TYR A 48 8.99 -11.96 7.71
C TYR A 48 7.64 -12.13 8.43
N ARG A 49 6.51 -11.86 7.77
CA ARG A 49 5.15 -12.00 8.32
C ARG A 49 4.95 -11.26 9.64
N ALA A 50 5.45 -10.05 9.73
CA ALA A 50 5.47 -9.27 10.96
C ALA A 50 4.79 -7.90 10.79
N GLY A 51 4.14 -7.48 11.84
CA GLY A 51 3.53 -6.17 12.03
C GLY A 51 3.34 -5.91 13.52
N PHE A 52 2.85 -4.74 13.86
CA PHE A 52 2.61 -4.37 15.26
C PHE A 52 1.31 -3.57 15.38
N VAL A 53 0.81 -3.49 16.61
CA VAL A 53 -0.39 -2.74 16.98
C VAL A 53 -0.02 -1.75 18.06
N THR A 54 -0.49 -0.51 17.91
CA THR A 54 -0.36 0.57 18.88
C THR A 54 -1.73 1.20 19.16
N GLY A 55 -1.85 1.97 20.23
CA GLY A 55 -3.09 2.69 20.57
C GLY A 55 -3.47 2.53 22.02
N ASP A 56 -4.75 2.32 22.30
CA ASP A 56 -5.30 2.15 23.65
C ASP A 56 -4.53 1.09 24.46
N PRO A 57 -3.85 1.48 25.56
CA PRO A 57 -3.01 0.56 26.33
C PRO A 57 -3.80 -0.63 26.91
N ALA A 58 -5.07 -0.43 27.28
CA ALA A 58 -5.90 -1.50 27.84
C ALA A 58 -6.25 -2.53 26.78
N LEU A 59 -6.57 -2.08 25.56
CA LEU A 59 -6.84 -2.97 24.43
C LEU A 59 -5.58 -3.70 23.97
N VAL A 60 -4.43 -3.02 23.90
CA VAL A 60 -3.14 -3.64 23.54
C VAL A 60 -2.77 -4.72 24.55
N ALA A 61 -2.93 -4.45 25.88
CA ALA A 61 -2.68 -5.43 26.92
C ALA A 61 -3.61 -6.66 26.78
N ALA A 62 -4.90 -6.44 26.57
CA ALA A 62 -5.86 -7.54 26.37
C ALA A 62 -5.53 -8.39 25.14
N LEU A 63 -5.13 -7.76 24.02
CA LEU A 63 -4.66 -8.45 22.82
C LEU A 63 -3.40 -9.27 23.08
N LEU A 64 -2.46 -8.76 23.86
CA LEU A 64 -1.23 -9.47 24.23
C LEU A 64 -1.55 -10.73 25.02
N GLU A 65 -2.49 -10.68 25.98
CA GLU A 65 -2.92 -11.86 26.74
C GLU A 65 -3.48 -12.97 25.83
N VAL A 66 -4.29 -12.61 24.84
CA VAL A 66 -4.81 -13.58 23.87
C VAL A 66 -3.69 -14.14 22.99
N ARG A 67 -2.84 -13.26 22.46
CA ARG A 67 -1.80 -13.64 21.48
C ARG A 67 -0.73 -14.55 22.05
N LYS A 68 -0.29 -14.32 23.28
CA LYS A 68 0.75 -15.16 23.91
C LYS A 68 0.31 -16.61 24.11
N HIS A 69 -1.01 -16.87 24.18
CA HIS A 69 -1.58 -18.21 24.32
C HIS A 69 -2.10 -18.81 23.01
N ALA A 70 -2.39 -17.97 22.00
CA ALA A 70 -2.89 -18.40 20.70
C ALA A 70 -1.80 -18.85 19.70
N GLY A 71 -0.53 -18.86 20.10
CA GLY A 71 0.59 -19.30 19.25
C GLY A 71 0.99 -18.30 18.14
N MET A 72 0.48 -17.08 18.17
CA MET A 72 0.78 -16.03 17.19
C MET A 72 1.96 -15.14 17.63
N MET A 73 2.98 -15.72 18.26
CA MET A 73 4.15 -14.98 18.72
C MET A 73 5.19 -14.83 17.60
N VAL A 74 5.65 -13.60 17.42
CA VAL A 74 6.69 -13.31 16.43
C VAL A 74 8.05 -13.78 16.96
N PRO A 75 8.84 -14.58 16.20
CA PRO A 75 10.16 -15.05 16.62
C PRO A 75 11.12 -13.90 16.92
N ARG A 76 11.98 -14.07 17.92
CA ARG A 76 12.94 -13.04 18.37
C ARG A 76 13.80 -12.44 17.25
N PRO A 77 14.37 -13.21 16.31
CA PRO A 77 15.12 -12.62 15.19
C PRO A 77 14.27 -11.70 14.30
N VAL A 78 12.99 -12.02 14.14
CA VAL A 78 12.06 -11.19 13.36
C VAL A 78 11.74 -9.90 14.11
N GLN A 79 11.57 -9.97 15.45
CA GLN A 79 11.38 -8.77 16.28
C GLN A 79 12.58 -7.83 16.21
N ALA A 80 13.82 -8.37 16.26
CA ALA A 80 15.04 -7.57 16.10
C ALA A 80 15.11 -6.89 14.71
N ALA A 81 14.72 -7.59 13.66
CA ALA A 81 14.63 -6.99 12.32
C ALA A 81 13.57 -5.88 12.24
N MET A 82 12.42 -6.07 12.93
CA MET A 82 11.38 -5.04 13.02
C MET A 82 11.86 -3.80 13.76
N GLU A 83 12.54 -3.99 14.89
CA GLU A 83 13.12 -2.91 15.69
C GLU A 83 14.12 -2.09 14.85
N ALA A 84 15.06 -2.76 14.18
CA ALA A 84 16.02 -2.11 13.30
C ALA A 84 15.33 -1.31 12.18
N ALA A 85 14.34 -1.89 11.52
CA ALA A 85 13.60 -1.23 10.45
C ALA A 85 12.74 -0.05 10.94
N ALA A 86 12.18 -0.13 12.16
CA ALA A 86 11.38 0.94 12.75
C ALA A 86 12.23 2.09 13.34
N SER A 87 13.53 1.86 13.52
CA SER A 87 14.47 2.84 14.09
C SER A 87 15.11 3.76 13.05
N ASP A 88 14.88 3.51 11.76
CA ASP A 88 15.43 4.29 10.65
C ASP A 88 14.39 4.47 9.53
N ASP A 89 13.97 5.71 9.30
CA ASP A 89 13.03 6.08 8.26
C ASP A 89 13.69 6.42 6.91
N THR A 90 15.02 6.44 6.83
CA THR A 90 15.76 6.82 5.62
C THR A 90 15.37 5.92 4.43
N HIS A 91 15.39 4.60 4.62
CA HIS A 91 15.04 3.64 3.57
C HIS A 91 13.57 3.76 3.14
N VAL A 92 12.68 4.17 4.06
CA VAL A 92 11.25 4.39 3.76
C VAL A 92 11.08 5.61 2.86
N ALA A 93 11.75 6.72 3.19
CA ALA A 93 11.72 7.95 2.42
C ALA A 93 12.31 7.75 1.01
N GLU A 94 13.44 7.04 0.90
CA GLU A 94 14.04 6.68 -0.38
C GLU A 94 13.10 5.85 -1.25
N GLN A 95 12.47 4.83 -0.68
CA GLN A 95 11.54 3.98 -1.40
C GLN A 95 10.25 4.74 -1.80
N ALA A 96 9.73 5.61 -0.95
CA ALA A 96 8.60 6.47 -1.27
C ALA A 96 8.92 7.39 -2.46
N ALA A 97 10.13 7.95 -2.51
CA ALA A 97 10.59 8.76 -3.64
C ALA A 97 10.69 7.94 -4.94
N VAL A 98 11.12 6.67 -4.87
CA VAL A 98 11.09 5.75 -6.03
C VAL A 98 9.66 5.57 -6.55
N TYR A 99 8.70 5.30 -5.69
CA TYR A 99 7.31 5.14 -6.11
C TYR A 99 6.71 6.44 -6.67
N ALA A 100 7.04 7.58 -6.10
CA ALA A 100 6.61 8.88 -6.61
C ALA A 100 7.11 9.12 -8.05
N ARG A 101 8.38 8.85 -8.33
CA ARG A 101 8.95 8.96 -9.69
C ARG A 101 8.27 7.99 -10.67
N ARG A 102 8.05 6.74 -10.28
CA ARG A 102 7.38 5.74 -11.12
C ARG A 102 5.93 6.11 -11.41
N ARG A 103 5.23 6.66 -10.42
CA ARG A 103 3.88 7.21 -10.60
C ARG A 103 3.87 8.34 -11.61
N ALA A 104 4.80 9.28 -11.50
CA ALA A 104 4.92 10.41 -12.42
C ALA A 104 5.18 9.98 -13.88
N VAL A 105 5.83 8.83 -14.09
CA VAL A 105 6.06 8.26 -15.44
C VAL A 105 4.84 7.48 -15.94
N LEU A 106 4.25 6.64 -15.10
CA LEU A 106 3.24 5.66 -15.55
C LEU A 106 1.84 6.24 -15.62
N ARG A 107 1.49 7.19 -14.73
CA ARG A 107 0.17 7.82 -14.70
C ARG A 107 -0.21 8.48 -16.02
N PRO A 108 0.59 9.42 -16.57
CA PRO A 108 0.23 10.07 -17.83
C PRO A 108 0.19 9.09 -19.02
N ALA A 109 0.99 8.03 -19.00
CA ALA A 109 0.95 7.01 -20.06
C ALA A 109 -0.35 6.19 -20.03
N LEU A 110 -0.86 5.85 -18.84
CA LEU A 110 -2.15 5.19 -18.69
C LEU A 110 -3.30 6.12 -19.10
N GLU A 111 -3.25 7.39 -18.73
CA GLU A 111 -4.24 8.40 -19.10
C GLU A 111 -4.26 8.60 -20.62
N ALA A 112 -3.10 8.67 -21.27
CA ALA A 112 -2.99 8.74 -22.73
C ALA A 112 -3.53 7.47 -23.43
N ALA A 113 -3.45 6.32 -22.79
CA ALA A 113 -4.06 5.06 -23.26
C ALA A 113 -5.57 4.96 -22.96
N GLY A 114 -6.21 6.05 -22.53
CA GLY A 114 -7.66 6.11 -22.30
C GLY A 114 -8.16 5.59 -20.96
N LEU A 115 -7.28 5.47 -19.95
CA LEU A 115 -7.68 5.12 -18.61
C LEU A 115 -7.81 6.38 -17.73
N THR A 116 -8.81 6.39 -16.85
CA THR A 116 -8.93 7.38 -15.77
C THR A 116 -8.28 6.83 -14.52
N ILE A 117 -7.47 7.63 -13.84
CA ILE A 117 -6.82 7.26 -12.58
C ILE A 117 -7.59 7.88 -11.42
N GLU A 118 -8.04 7.05 -10.50
CA GLU A 118 -8.82 7.44 -9.33
C GLU A 118 -8.08 7.10 -8.03
N HIS A 119 -8.23 7.91 -6.99
CA HIS A 119 -7.79 7.64 -5.62
C HIS A 119 -6.36 7.07 -5.51
N SER A 120 -5.41 7.66 -6.26
CA SER A 120 -4.05 7.13 -6.42
C SER A 120 -2.96 8.16 -6.08
N GLU A 121 -3.22 9.02 -5.10
CA GLU A 121 -2.33 10.11 -4.67
C GLU A 121 -1.07 9.57 -4.01
N ALA A 122 -1.17 8.41 -3.35
CA ALA A 122 -0.12 7.83 -2.54
C ALA A 122 0.04 6.30 -2.74
N GLY A 123 0.94 5.70 -1.98
CA GLY A 123 1.18 4.26 -1.99
C GLY A 123 1.90 3.76 -3.24
N LEU A 124 1.77 2.46 -3.49
CA LEU A 124 2.52 1.74 -4.51
C LEU A 124 1.64 1.17 -5.65
N TYR A 125 0.43 1.67 -5.78
CA TYR A 125 -0.51 1.28 -6.83
C TYR A 125 -1.16 2.49 -7.49
N LEU A 126 -1.61 2.30 -8.74
CA LEU A 126 -2.58 3.17 -9.41
C LEU A 126 -3.88 2.37 -9.56
N TRP A 127 -5.00 3.00 -9.25
CA TRP A 127 -6.34 2.47 -9.45
C TRP A 127 -6.93 3.13 -10.68
N ALA A 128 -7.10 2.35 -11.75
CA ALA A 128 -7.40 2.86 -13.07
C ALA A 128 -8.64 2.22 -13.65
N THR A 129 -9.43 2.98 -14.41
CA THR A 129 -10.61 2.47 -15.10
C THR A 129 -10.66 2.95 -16.56
N ALA A 130 -11.14 2.08 -17.43
CA ALA A 130 -11.52 2.41 -18.80
C ALA A 130 -13.04 2.42 -19.00
N GLY A 131 -13.83 2.47 -17.91
CA GLY A 131 -15.29 2.48 -17.92
C GLY A 131 -15.94 1.19 -18.41
N ARG A 132 -15.20 0.08 -18.46
CA ARG A 132 -15.62 -1.23 -18.98
C ARG A 132 -15.15 -2.35 -18.04
N PRO A 133 -15.66 -3.61 -18.18
CA PRO A 133 -15.28 -4.71 -17.33
C PRO A 133 -13.77 -4.88 -17.20
N SER A 134 -13.28 -4.99 -15.97
CA SER A 134 -11.84 -5.02 -15.62
C SER A 134 -11.05 -6.05 -16.42
N ARG A 135 -11.63 -7.22 -16.68
CA ARG A 135 -10.96 -8.30 -17.42
C ARG A 135 -10.77 -8.00 -18.90
N LEU A 136 -11.59 -7.15 -19.50
CA LEU A 136 -11.37 -6.66 -20.87
C LEU A 136 -10.18 -5.71 -20.90
N THR A 137 -10.10 -4.78 -19.94
CA THR A 137 -8.95 -3.87 -19.78
C THR A 137 -7.66 -4.65 -19.52
N VAL A 138 -7.70 -5.68 -18.67
CA VAL A 138 -6.52 -6.57 -18.43
C VAL A 138 -6.06 -7.23 -19.74
N ARG A 139 -6.97 -7.77 -20.53
CA ARG A 139 -6.63 -8.42 -21.82
C ARG A 139 -5.98 -7.46 -22.80
N GLU A 140 -6.53 -6.26 -22.93
CA GLU A 140 -6.04 -5.24 -23.82
C GLU A 140 -4.63 -4.75 -23.42
N LEU A 141 -4.42 -4.44 -22.16
CA LEU A 141 -3.09 -4.07 -21.65
C LEU A 141 -2.09 -5.22 -21.80
N ALA A 142 -2.54 -6.48 -21.65
CA ALA A 142 -1.69 -7.66 -21.85
C ALA A 142 -1.21 -7.81 -23.30
N THR A 143 -2.01 -7.43 -24.32
CA THR A 143 -1.54 -7.42 -25.71
C THR A 143 -0.38 -6.46 -25.95
N GLN A 144 -0.27 -5.43 -25.12
CA GLN A 144 0.83 -4.47 -25.12
C GLN A 144 1.99 -4.89 -24.19
N GLY A 145 1.90 -6.09 -23.60
CA GLY A 145 2.89 -6.61 -22.65
C GLY A 145 2.86 -5.92 -21.29
N VAL A 146 1.71 -5.35 -20.88
CA VAL A 146 1.49 -4.74 -19.57
C VAL A 146 0.49 -5.60 -18.78
N LEU A 147 0.98 -6.30 -17.76
CA LEU A 147 0.14 -7.15 -16.92
C LEU A 147 -0.30 -6.40 -15.65
N VAL A 148 -1.60 -6.35 -15.41
CA VAL A 148 -2.23 -5.68 -14.28
C VAL A 148 -3.22 -6.60 -13.57
N ALA A 149 -3.58 -6.29 -12.31
CA ALA A 149 -4.56 -7.06 -11.59
C ALA A 149 -5.99 -6.54 -11.89
N PRO A 150 -6.97 -7.43 -12.19
CA PRO A 150 -8.35 -7.02 -12.36
C PRO A 150 -8.95 -6.57 -11.03
N GLY A 151 -9.75 -5.50 -11.06
CA GLY A 151 -10.33 -4.91 -9.87
C GLY A 151 -11.47 -5.72 -9.26
N ASP A 152 -12.09 -6.63 -10.01
CA ASP A 152 -13.10 -7.55 -9.50
C ASP A 152 -12.57 -8.48 -8.38
N PHE A 153 -11.25 -8.65 -8.24
CA PHE A 153 -10.62 -9.32 -7.10
C PHE A 153 -10.85 -8.59 -5.76
N TYR A 154 -11.17 -7.29 -5.81
CA TYR A 154 -11.37 -6.43 -4.64
C TYR A 154 -12.85 -6.16 -4.34
N GLY A 155 -13.74 -6.85 -5.03
CA GLY A 155 -15.19 -6.77 -4.84
C GLY A 155 -15.93 -6.07 -5.98
N PRO A 156 -17.27 -6.02 -5.92
CA PRO A 156 -18.11 -5.52 -7.01
C PRO A 156 -17.82 -4.06 -7.42
N ALA A 157 -17.46 -3.21 -6.47
CA ALA A 157 -17.09 -1.82 -6.74
C ALA A 157 -15.86 -1.69 -7.66
N GLY A 158 -14.97 -2.70 -7.66
CA GLY A 158 -13.80 -2.77 -8.53
C GLY A 158 -14.05 -3.38 -9.91
N ALA A 159 -15.27 -3.76 -10.26
CA ALA A 159 -15.57 -4.55 -11.46
C ALA A 159 -15.14 -3.89 -12.79
N GLN A 160 -15.00 -2.56 -12.81
CA GLN A 160 -14.55 -1.78 -13.98
C GLN A 160 -13.14 -1.22 -13.84
N HIS A 161 -12.42 -1.57 -12.77
CA HIS A 161 -11.10 -1.05 -12.48
C HIS A 161 -10.00 -2.09 -12.66
N VAL A 162 -8.79 -1.62 -12.80
CA VAL A 162 -7.57 -2.43 -12.73
C VAL A 162 -6.60 -1.82 -11.74
N ARG A 163 -5.85 -2.67 -11.03
CA ARG A 163 -4.78 -2.22 -10.13
C ARG A 163 -3.44 -2.34 -10.84
N VAL A 164 -2.76 -1.22 -11.03
CA VAL A 164 -1.43 -1.14 -11.66
C VAL A 164 -0.38 -0.96 -10.57
N ALA A 165 0.61 -1.85 -10.49
CA ALA A 165 1.65 -1.80 -9.47
C ALA A 165 2.85 -0.96 -9.91
N LEU A 166 3.39 -0.17 -8.99
CA LEU A 166 4.62 0.62 -9.15
C LEU A 166 5.87 -0.14 -8.68
N THR A 167 5.74 -1.43 -8.35
CA THR A 167 6.79 -2.25 -7.74
C THR A 167 7.76 -2.89 -8.74
N ALA A 168 7.51 -2.76 -10.04
CA ALA A 168 8.45 -3.20 -11.07
C ALA A 168 9.69 -2.29 -11.10
N SER A 169 10.80 -2.75 -11.74
CA SER A 169 11.99 -1.92 -11.91
C SER A 169 11.75 -0.68 -12.78
N ASP A 170 12.61 0.31 -12.68
CA ASP A 170 12.47 1.58 -13.42
C ASP A 170 12.46 1.34 -14.94
N GLU A 171 13.28 0.39 -15.44
CA GLU A 171 13.32 0.02 -16.87
C GLU A 171 11.98 -0.58 -17.31
N ARG A 172 11.35 -1.42 -16.48
CA ARG A 172 10.04 -2.02 -16.79
C ARG A 172 8.93 -1.00 -16.76
N ILE A 173 8.97 -0.04 -15.84
CA ILE A 173 8.01 1.08 -15.79
C ILE A 173 8.15 1.94 -17.03
N ALA A 174 9.38 2.32 -17.41
CA ALA A 174 9.64 3.10 -18.62
C ALA A 174 9.21 2.36 -19.89
N ALA A 175 9.49 1.05 -19.97
CA ALA A 175 9.08 0.22 -21.10
C ALA A 175 7.55 0.09 -21.20
N ALA A 176 6.84 -0.03 -20.08
CA ALA A 176 5.38 -0.04 -20.05
C ALA A 176 4.81 1.30 -20.54
N ALA A 177 5.31 2.42 -20.03
CA ALA A 177 4.88 3.75 -20.46
C ALA A 177 5.10 3.98 -21.96
N ALA A 178 6.26 3.56 -22.50
CA ALA A 178 6.57 3.68 -23.91
C ALA A 178 5.66 2.82 -24.83
N ARG A 179 5.16 1.68 -24.33
CA ARG A 179 4.22 0.82 -25.08
C ARG A 179 2.81 1.40 -25.08
N LEU A 180 2.36 1.92 -23.93
CA LEU A 180 1.05 2.57 -23.78
C LEU A 180 0.93 3.84 -24.63
N GLY A 181 2.01 4.60 -24.81
CA GLY A 181 2.04 5.80 -25.64
C GLY A 181 2.10 5.56 -27.16
N ARG A 182 2.09 4.30 -27.62
CA ARG A 182 2.09 3.90 -29.05
C ARG A 182 0.74 3.38 -29.53
N ALA A 183 -0.24 3.31 -28.65
CA ALA A 183 -1.56 2.73 -28.91
C ALA A 183 -2.52 3.77 -29.53
#